data_255ef5582e3531971a4f357854cbf79b
#
_entry.id   255ef5582e3531971a4f357854cbf79b
#
_cell.length_a   1.000
_cell.length_b   1.000
_cell.length_c   1.000
_cell.angle_alpha   90.00
_cell.angle_beta   90.00
_cell.angle_gamma   90.00
#
_symmetry.space_group_name_H-M   'P 1'
#
loop_
_entity.id
_entity.type
_entity.pdbx_description
1 polymer ?
#
loop_
_entity_poly.entity_id
_entity_poly.type
_entity_poly.pdbx_seq_one_letter_code
_entity_poly.pdbx_strand_id
1 'polypeptide(L)'
;MLGVVAVASVTYFSTQKLIISADQKISANVVAFSVLDQKAKIGEAVGGEVAVNAPMRIASMDLYFQYDASALKVDRVEIADSYKDTVSANVNVSDSRIRFSSSAKGIYSGAIAKVFFVAQKSGETAVSISNDSRVTNLQGEDIILVYKKGKFLVE
;
A
#
# COMPACT_ATOMS: atom_id res chain seq x y z
N MET A 1 -10.13 36.32 22.30
CA MET A 1 -10.65 35.57 21.17
C MET A 1 -9.82 34.31 21.02
N LEU A 2 -10.26 33.21 21.63
CA LEU A 2 -9.50 31.95 21.58
C LEU A 2 -9.88 31.18 20.33
N GLY A 3 -8.91 31.04 19.44
CA GLY A 3 -9.06 30.15 18.29
C GLY A 3 -8.99 28.68 18.73
N VAL A 4 -10.09 27.98 18.59
CA VAL A 4 -10.14 26.53 18.79
C VAL A 4 -9.41 25.90 17.62
N VAL A 5 -8.19 25.42 17.84
CA VAL A 5 -7.53 24.49 16.92
C VAL A 5 -8.22 23.14 17.08
N ALA A 6 -9.13 22.86 16.17
CA ALA A 6 -9.68 21.52 16.04
C ALA A 6 -8.58 20.60 15.53
N VAL A 7 -7.95 19.89 16.44
CA VAL A 7 -7.13 18.73 16.08
C VAL A 7 -8.11 17.62 15.67
N ALA A 8 -8.37 17.52 14.39
CA ALA A 8 -9.04 16.37 13.83
C ALA A 8 -8.10 15.18 13.98
N SER A 9 -8.26 14.43 15.05
CA SER A 9 -7.70 13.09 15.18
C SER A 9 -8.38 12.23 14.12
N VAL A 10 -7.69 12.01 13.02
CA VAL A 10 -8.16 11.14 11.97
C VAL A 10 -8.05 9.72 12.47
N THR A 11 -9.15 9.22 12.99
CA THR A 11 -9.30 7.80 13.29
C THR A 11 -9.45 7.09 11.95
N TYR A 12 -8.35 6.54 11.50
CA TYR A 12 -8.35 5.64 10.36
C TYR A 12 -9.04 4.37 10.78
N PHE A 13 -10.16 4.04 10.19
CA PHE A 13 -10.46 2.64 9.95
C PHE A 13 -11.74 2.49 9.15
N SER A 14 -11.66 1.67 8.17
CA SER A 14 -12.67 1.20 7.22
C SER A 14 -13.14 2.22 6.19
N THR A 15 -12.77 1.96 4.99
CA THR A 15 -12.98 2.73 3.76
C THR A 15 -11.94 3.82 3.55
N GLN A 16 -10.90 3.37 2.95
CA GLN A 16 -9.67 4.10 2.73
C GLN A 16 -9.85 5.21 1.73
N LYS A 17 -10.08 6.37 2.25
CA LYS A 17 -9.56 7.57 1.62
C LYS A 17 -8.27 7.90 2.35
N LEU A 18 -7.17 7.91 1.65
CA LEU A 18 -5.96 8.56 2.10
C LEU A 18 -6.33 10.04 2.32
N ILE A 19 -6.71 10.41 3.54
CA ILE A 19 -6.98 11.80 3.86
C ILE A 19 -5.61 12.43 4.08
N ILE A 20 -5.05 12.98 3.01
CA ILE A 20 -3.99 13.96 3.10
C ILE A 20 -4.66 15.18 3.70
N SER A 21 -4.17 15.67 4.84
CA SER A 21 -4.74 16.84 5.50
C SER A 21 -4.84 18.01 4.52
N ALA A 22 -5.89 18.81 4.61
CA ALA A 22 -6.23 19.87 3.66
C ALA A 22 -5.16 20.97 3.48
N ASP A 23 -4.15 21.01 4.34
CA ASP A 23 -3.06 21.99 4.30
C ASP A 23 -1.84 21.56 3.47
N GLN A 24 -1.79 20.33 3.00
CA GLN A 24 -0.74 19.92 2.07
C GLN A 24 -1.28 19.86 0.64
N LYS A 25 -1.24 20.98 -0.03
CA LYS A 25 -1.33 21.12 -1.50
C LYS A 25 -0.11 20.50 -2.21
N ILE A 26 0.43 19.43 -1.71
CA ILE A 26 1.44 18.66 -2.38
C ILE A 26 0.70 17.48 -2.98
N SER A 27 0.51 17.50 -4.27
CA SER A 27 0.08 16.35 -5.06
C SER A 27 1.16 15.26 -5.00
N ALA A 28 1.42 14.74 -3.81
CA ALA A 28 2.39 13.67 -3.66
C ALA A 28 1.77 12.39 -4.21
N ASN A 29 2.45 11.76 -5.15
CA ASN A 29 2.14 10.41 -5.55
C ASN A 29 2.50 9.48 -4.40
N VAL A 30 1.51 8.86 -3.80
CA VAL A 30 1.70 8.05 -2.59
C VAL A 30 1.39 6.60 -2.91
N VAL A 31 2.31 5.72 -2.52
CA VAL A 31 2.06 4.28 -2.43
C VAL A 31 2.09 3.91 -0.96
N ALA A 32 1.04 3.28 -0.47
CA ALA A 32 0.91 2.92 0.93
C ALA A 32 0.60 1.44 1.10
N PHE A 33 1.17 0.84 2.14
CA PHE A 33 0.70 -0.39 2.74
C PHE A 33 0.02 -0.04 4.06
N SER A 34 -1.29 -0.14 4.11
CA SER A 34 -2.11 0.17 5.29
C SER A 34 -2.50 -1.12 6.00
N VAL A 35 -2.14 -1.24 7.27
CA VAL A 35 -2.42 -2.41 8.09
C VAL A 35 -3.89 -2.43 8.49
N LEU A 36 -4.56 -3.57 8.32
CA LEU A 36 -5.95 -3.77 8.74
C LEU A 36 -6.03 -4.08 10.24
N ASP A 37 -5.13 -4.96 10.72
CA ASP A 37 -5.01 -5.33 12.12
C ASP A 37 -3.59 -5.07 12.60
N GLN A 38 -3.45 -4.24 13.65
CA GLN A 38 -2.12 -3.86 14.15
C GLN A 38 -1.48 -4.95 15.02
N LYS A 39 -2.27 -5.86 15.56
CA LYS A 39 -1.84 -6.91 16.48
C LYS A 39 -2.37 -8.28 16.06
N ALA A 40 -1.55 -9.29 16.23
CA ALA A 40 -1.93 -10.68 16.04
C ALA A 40 -1.09 -11.61 16.91
N LYS A 41 -1.53 -12.83 17.07
CA LYS A 41 -0.73 -13.91 17.66
C LYS A 41 -0.06 -14.73 16.58
N ILE A 42 0.99 -15.47 16.99
CA ILE A 42 1.62 -16.46 16.09
C ILE A 42 0.56 -17.43 15.58
N GLY A 43 0.56 -17.66 14.28
CA GLY A 43 -0.40 -18.52 13.57
C GLY A 43 -1.69 -17.82 13.13
N GLU A 44 -1.95 -16.60 13.62
CA GLU A 44 -3.10 -15.82 13.17
C GLU A 44 -2.81 -15.08 11.87
N ALA A 45 -3.90 -14.82 11.12
CA ALA A 45 -3.82 -14.02 9.91
C ALA A 45 -3.76 -12.53 10.26
N VAL A 46 -2.86 -11.81 9.61
CA VAL A 46 -2.80 -10.35 9.59
C VAL A 46 -2.94 -9.85 8.17
N GLY A 47 -3.58 -8.72 8.00
CA GLY A 47 -3.82 -8.17 6.67
C GLY A 47 -3.38 -6.74 6.51
N GLY A 48 -3.13 -6.37 5.27
CA GLY A 48 -2.91 -4.99 4.89
C GLY A 48 -3.42 -4.72 3.48
N GLU A 49 -3.71 -3.46 3.21
CA GLU A 49 -4.14 -3.01 1.90
C GLU A 49 -3.03 -2.20 1.22
N VAL A 50 -2.78 -2.55 -0.02
CA VAL A 50 -1.95 -1.79 -0.93
C VAL A 50 -2.83 -0.78 -1.65
N ALA A 51 -2.51 0.49 -1.53
CA ALA A 51 -3.21 1.57 -2.21
C ALA A 51 -2.22 2.52 -2.89
N VAL A 52 -2.65 3.08 -4.00
CA VAL A 52 -1.92 4.09 -4.76
C VAL A 52 -2.80 5.33 -4.90
N ASN A 53 -2.21 6.47 -4.69
CA ASN A 53 -2.79 7.75 -5.05
C ASN A 53 -1.84 8.47 -6.02
N ALA A 54 -2.20 8.46 -7.29
CA ALA A 54 -1.45 9.13 -8.35
C ALA A 54 -2.39 10.12 -9.06
N PRO A 55 -2.36 11.41 -8.70
CA PRO A 55 -3.26 12.42 -9.26
C PRO A 55 -2.97 12.77 -10.72
N MET A 56 -1.95 12.16 -11.31
CA MET A 56 -1.59 12.31 -12.71
C MET A 56 -1.85 11.01 -13.50
N ARG A 57 -1.89 11.13 -14.81
CA ARG A 57 -2.04 9.96 -15.68
C ARG A 57 -0.79 9.10 -15.64
N ILE A 58 -0.97 7.82 -15.31
CA ILE A 58 0.09 6.82 -15.30
C ILE A 58 -0.04 5.90 -16.52
N ALA A 59 1.11 5.46 -17.03
CA ALA A 59 1.18 4.48 -18.11
C ALA A 59 1.49 3.09 -17.59
N SER A 60 2.35 2.98 -16.58
CA SER A 60 2.69 1.70 -15.97
C SER A 60 3.00 1.84 -14.48
N MET A 61 2.77 0.75 -13.76
CA MET A 61 3.20 0.57 -12.38
C MET A 61 3.95 -0.75 -12.24
N ASP A 62 5.05 -0.71 -11.51
CA ASP A 62 5.81 -1.87 -11.08
C ASP A 62 6.22 -1.66 -9.62
N LEU A 63 5.44 -2.22 -8.70
CA LEU A 63 5.55 -1.98 -7.27
C LEU A 63 6.07 -3.24 -6.58
N TYR A 64 7.11 -3.09 -5.79
CA TYR A 64 7.71 -4.16 -5.02
C TYR A 64 7.54 -3.92 -3.53
N PHE A 65 6.86 -4.82 -2.86
CA PHE A 65 6.72 -4.85 -1.41
C PHE A 65 7.65 -5.90 -0.82
N GLN A 66 8.36 -5.54 0.23
CA GLN A 66 9.28 -6.41 0.95
C GLN A 66 8.79 -6.65 2.36
N TYR A 67 8.97 -7.86 2.85
CA TYR A 67 8.63 -8.31 4.20
C TYR A 67 9.64 -9.32 4.71
N ASP A 68 9.70 -9.50 6.03
CA ASP A 68 10.51 -10.55 6.64
C ASP A 68 9.80 -11.90 6.54
N ALA A 69 10.29 -12.78 5.67
CA ALA A 69 9.74 -14.12 5.47
C ALA A 69 9.88 -15.04 6.70
N SER A 70 10.75 -14.69 7.65
CA SER A 70 10.83 -15.42 8.93
C SER A 70 9.72 -15.03 9.91
N ALA A 71 9.13 -13.85 9.74
CA ALA A 71 8.08 -13.31 10.59
C ALA A 71 6.68 -13.40 9.98
N LEU A 72 6.60 -13.31 8.65
CA LEU A 72 5.34 -13.28 7.90
C LEU A 72 5.42 -14.25 6.71
N LYS A 73 4.38 -15.05 6.53
CA LYS A 73 4.19 -15.86 5.33
C LYS A 73 2.95 -15.40 4.60
N VAL A 74 3.06 -15.10 3.31
CA VAL A 74 1.87 -14.74 2.52
C VAL A 74 0.91 -15.92 2.49
N ASP A 75 -0.32 -15.67 2.89
CA ASP A 75 -1.44 -16.61 2.81
C ASP A 75 -2.18 -16.45 1.48
N ARG A 76 -2.64 -15.23 1.22
CA ARG A 76 -3.35 -14.91 -0.01
C ARG A 76 -3.25 -13.43 -0.37
N VAL A 77 -3.49 -13.14 -1.65
CA VAL A 77 -3.62 -11.79 -2.20
C VAL A 77 -4.97 -11.67 -2.90
N GLU A 78 -5.76 -10.71 -2.46
CA GLU A 78 -7.06 -10.39 -3.05
C GLU A 78 -6.93 -9.10 -3.86
N ILE A 79 -6.94 -9.21 -5.19
CA ILE A 79 -6.78 -8.08 -6.09
C ILE A 79 -8.08 -7.28 -6.13
N ALA A 80 -8.01 -5.96 -5.97
CA ALA A 80 -9.16 -5.08 -6.10
C ALA A 80 -9.72 -5.11 -7.53
N ASP A 81 -11.05 -5.08 -7.67
CA ASP A 81 -11.69 -5.14 -8.98
C ASP A 81 -11.28 -3.96 -9.86
N SER A 82 -11.18 -2.77 -9.28
CA SER A 82 -10.68 -1.57 -9.98
C SER A 82 -9.27 -1.74 -10.56
N TYR A 83 -8.46 -2.60 -9.95
CA TYR A 83 -7.11 -2.89 -10.45
C TYR A 83 -7.12 -3.97 -11.54
N LYS A 84 -8.02 -4.93 -11.46
CA LYS A 84 -8.20 -5.98 -12.49
C LYS A 84 -8.60 -5.40 -13.85
N ASP A 85 -9.32 -4.28 -13.85
CA ASP A 85 -9.78 -3.59 -15.05
C ASP A 85 -8.67 -2.80 -15.77
N THR A 86 -7.47 -2.73 -15.19
CA THR A 86 -6.30 -2.18 -15.89
C THR A 86 -5.81 -3.13 -16.98
N VAL A 87 -5.25 -2.60 -18.05
CA VAL A 87 -4.95 -3.33 -19.29
C VAL A 87 -4.09 -4.58 -19.09
N SER A 88 -3.29 -4.61 -18.04
CA SER A 88 -2.47 -5.77 -17.68
C SER A 88 -2.14 -5.68 -16.20
N ALA A 89 -2.91 -6.38 -15.39
CA ALA A 89 -2.66 -6.48 -13.96
C ALA A 89 -2.06 -7.85 -13.63
N ASN A 90 -0.90 -7.87 -13.00
CA ASN A 90 -0.22 -9.10 -12.60
C ASN A 90 0.31 -8.99 -11.18
N VAL A 91 0.23 -10.09 -10.43
CA VAL A 91 0.78 -10.22 -9.09
C VAL A 91 1.69 -11.43 -9.03
N ASN A 92 2.89 -11.22 -8.53
CA ASN A 92 3.86 -12.28 -8.30
C ASN A 92 4.31 -12.25 -6.84
N VAL A 93 4.26 -13.40 -6.17
CA VAL A 93 4.68 -13.57 -4.78
C VAL A 93 5.90 -14.47 -4.74
N SER A 94 6.95 -14.01 -4.09
CA SER A 94 8.15 -14.77 -3.76
C SER A 94 8.40 -14.75 -2.26
N ASP A 95 9.43 -15.46 -1.77
CA ASP A 95 9.66 -15.71 -0.35
C ASP A 95 9.73 -14.47 0.56
N SER A 96 10.11 -13.31 0.02
CA SER A 96 10.22 -12.07 0.80
C SER A 96 9.72 -10.85 0.05
N ARG A 97 9.07 -11.04 -1.12
CA ARG A 97 8.69 -9.95 -2.00
C ARG A 97 7.35 -10.22 -2.69
N ILE A 98 6.53 -9.19 -2.77
CA ILE A 98 5.30 -9.18 -3.57
C ILE A 98 5.46 -8.12 -4.64
N ARG A 99 5.27 -8.49 -5.89
CA ARG A 99 5.30 -7.59 -7.03
C ARG A 99 3.90 -7.41 -7.59
N PHE A 100 3.52 -6.14 -7.75
CA PHE A 100 2.32 -5.74 -8.50
C PHE A 100 2.77 -5.00 -9.74
N SER A 101 2.40 -5.49 -10.91
CA SER A 101 2.71 -4.83 -12.18
C SER A 101 1.46 -4.63 -13.00
N SER A 102 1.32 -3.47 -13.61
CA SER A 102 0.25 -3.18 -14.56
C SER A 102 0.67 -2.15 -15.58
N SER A 103 0.07 -2.22 -16.76
CA SER A 103 0.04 -1.12 -17.71
C SER A 103 -1.29 -0.41 -17.54
N ALA A 104 -1.29 0.71 -16.81
CA ALA A 104 -2.48 1.50 -16.58
C ALA A 104 -2.55 2.65 -17.58
N LYS A 105 -3.76 2.91 -18.09
CA LYS A 105 -3.99 4.08 -18.93
C LYS A 105 -4.92 5.03 -18.21
N GLY A 106 -4.36 5.99 -17.49
CA GLY A 106 -5.18 7.01 -16.87
C GLY A 106 -4.74 7.41 -15.47
N ILE A 107 -5.61 8.15 -14.78
CA ILE A 107 -5.41 8.49 -13.37
C ILE A 107 -5.81 7.28 -12.55
N TYR A 108 -4.91 6.82 -11.70
CA TYR A 108 -5.18 5.73 -10.78
C TYR A 108 -5.11 6.22 -9.34
N SER A 109 -6.20 6.05 -8.62
CA SER A 109 -6.26 6.35 -7.19
C SER A 109 -7.20 5.35 -6.53
N GLY A 110 -6.66 4.50 -5.68
CA GLY A 110 -7.46 3.50 -4.98
C GLY A 110 -6.66 2.30 -4.52
N ALA A 111 -7.40 1.29 -4.05
CA ALA A 111 -6.84 0.02 -3.64
C ALA A 111 -6.36 -0.80 -4.85
N ILE A 112 -5.18 -1.38 -4.72
CA ILE A 112 -4.64 -2.36 -5.67
C ILE A 112 -5.02 -3.76 -5.20
N ALA A 113 -4.76 -4.06 -3.94
CA ALA A 113 -4.98 -5.39 -3.38
C ALA A 113 -5.05 -5.35 -1.85
N LYS A 114 -5.65 -6.39 -1.28
CA LYS A 114 -5.44 -6.79 0.11
C LYS A 114 -4.47 -7.97 0.14
N VAL A 115 -3.50 -7.90 1.03
CA VAL A 115 -2.52 -8.96 1.25
C VAL A 115 -2.71 -9.49 2.66
N PHE A 116 -2.84 -10.80 2.77
CA PHE A 116 -2.96 -11.49 4.04
C PHE A 116 -1.72 -12.35 4.28
N PHE A 117 -1.24 -12.27 5.50
CA PHE A 117 -0.09 -13.04 5.96
C PHE A 117 -0.50 -13.89 7.16
N VAL A 118 0.19 -14.99 7.38
CA VAL A 118 0.20 -15.72 8.63
C VAL A 118 1.42 -15.27 9.42
N ALA A 119 1.21 -14.81 10.66
CA ALA A 119 2.26 -14.43 11.58
C ALA A 119 3.04 -15.68 12.05
N GLN A 120 4.36 -15.68 11.91
CA GLN A 120 5.21 -16.85 12.22
C GLN A 120 6.13 -16.62 13.41
N LYS A 121 6.41 -15.38 13.77
CA LYS A 121 7.36 -15.03 14.83
C LYS A 121 6.85 -13.81 15.59
N SER A 122 7.01 -13.82 16.93
CA SER A 122 6.67 -12.68 17.77
C SER A 122 7.64 -11.51 17.55
N GLY A 123 7.13 -10.31 17.77
CA GLY A 123 7.86 -9.07 17.64
C GLY A 123 7.24 -8.10 16.64
N GLU A 124 7.87 -6.93 16.50
CA GLU A 124 7.47 -5.95 15.49
C GLU A 124 8.01 -6.37 14.12
N THR A 125 7.16 -6.40 13.13
CA THR A 125 7.52 -6.65 11.74
C THR A 125 6.84 -5.63 10.83
N ALA A 126 7.35 -5.45 9.62
CA ALA A 126 6.83 -4.46 8.70
C ALA A 126 6.78 -4.98 7.26
N VAL A 127 5.83 -4.45 6.51
CA VAL A 127 5.82 -4.52 5.04
C VAL A 127 6.23 -3.15 4.52
N SER A 128 7.29 -3.10 3.74
CA SER A 128 7.85 -1.89 3.18
C SER A 128 7.84 -1.94 1.65
N ILE A 129 7.92 -0.77 1.03
CA ILE A 129 7.99 -0.65 -0.42
C ILE A 129 9.47 -0.48 -0.80
N SER A 130 9.91 -1.28 -1.76
CA SER A 130 11.28 -1.22 -2.27
C SER A 130 11.51 0.02 -3.14
N ASN A 131 12.72 0.56 -3.08
CA ASN A 131 13.15 1.65 -3.96
C ASN A 131 13.23 1.24 -5.44
N ASP A 132 13.17 -0.05 -5.74
CA ASP A 132 13.07 -0.56 -7.13
C ASP A 132 11.68 -0.35 -7.73
N SER A 133 10.71 0.07 -6.90
CA SER A 133 9.35 0.36 -7.39
C SER A 133 9.35 1.55 -8.32
N ARG A 134 8.64 1.44 -9.42
CA ARG A 134 8.53 2.47 -10.45
C ARG A 134 7.10 2.68 -10.86
N VAL A 135 6.75 3.93 -11.09
CA VAL A 135 5.51 4.33 -11.76
C VAL A 135 5.89 5.31 -12.84
N THR A 136 5.39 5.14 -14.04
CA THR A 136 5.69 6.02 -15.17
C THR A 136 4.45 6.78 -15.62
N ASN A 137 4.65 8.01 -16.09
CA ASN A 137 3.61 8.80 -16.74
C ASN A 137 3.46 8.36 -18.22
N LEU A 138 2.54 9.00 -18.94
CA LEU A 138 2.30 8.70 -20.37
C LEU A 138 3.48 9.05 -21.31
N GLN A 139 4.42 9.86 -20.85
CA GLN A 139 5.64 10.22 -21.53
C GLN A 139 6.78 9.22 -21.28
N GLY A 140 6.55 8.23 -20.41
CA GLY A 140 7.56 7.26 -20.02
C GLY A 140 8.52 7.74 -18.93
N GLU A 141 8.25 8.88 -18.32
CA GLU A 141 9.06 9.44 -17.25
C GLU A 141 8.69 8.84 -15.90
N ASP A 142 9.67 8.63 -15.03
CA ASP A 142 9.44 8.13 -13.69
C ASP A 142 8.73 9.18 -12.83
N ILE A 143 7.69 8.74 -12.13
CA ILE A 143 6.98 9.55 -11.15
C ILE A 143 7.63 9.35 -9.79
N ILE A 144 7.97 10.44 -9.12
CA ILE A 144 8.48 10.39 -7.74
C ILE A 144 7.37 9.91 -6.81
N LEU A 145 7.65 8.87 -6.04
CA LEU A 145 6.72 8.24 -5.12
C LEU A 145 7.09 8.53 -3.68
N VAL A 146 6.09 8.77 -2.85
CA VAL A 146 6.21 8.77 -1.39
C VAL A 146 5.71 7.41 -0.90
N TYR A 147 6.53 6.72 -0.12
CA TYR A 147 6.23 5.38 0.38
C TYR A 147 5.78 5.40 1.84
N LYS A 148 4.70 4.68 2.13
CA LYS A 148 4.23 4.45 3.51
C LYS A 148 4.23 2.96 3.80
N LYS A 149 5.03 2.55 4.79
CA LYS A 149 5.11 1.16 5.26
C LYS A 149 4.03 0.84 6.28
N GLY A 150 3.60 -0.40 6.32
CA GLY A 150 2.75 -0.96 7.38
C GLY A 150 3.58 -1.71 8.42
N LYS A 151 3.15 -1.63 9.68
CA LYS A 151 3.78 -2.33 10.80
C LYS A 151 2.77 -3.20 11.52
N PHE A 152 3.19 -4.39 11.92
CA PHE A 152 2.44 -5.33 12.73
C PHE A 152 3.18 -5.62 14.03
N LEU A 153 2.44 -5.83 15.10
CA LEU A 153 2.94 -6.40 16.34
C LEU A 153 2.39 -7.82 16.48
N VAL A 154 3.28 -8.80 16.52
CA VAL A 154 2.94 -10.20 16.76
C VAL A 154 3.25 -10.54 18.21
N GLU A 155 2.25 -10.96 18.97
CA GLU A 155 2.32 -11.32 20.40
C GLU A 155 2.46 -12.83 20.62
#